data_a719aeef8373c39e18d774cf3012b855
#
_entry.id   a719aeef8373c39e18d774cf3012b855
#
_cell.length_a   1.000
_cell.length_b   1.000
_cell.length_c   1.000
_cell.angle_alpha   90.00
_cell.angle_beta   90.00
_cell.angle_gamma   90.00
#
_symmetry.space_group_name_H-M   'P 1'
#
loop_
_entity.id
_entity.type
_entity.pdbx_description
1 polymer ?
#
loop_
_entity_poly.entity_id
_entity_poly.type
_entity_poly.pdbx_seq_one_letter_code
_entity_poly.pdbx_strand_id
1 'polypeptide(L)'
;MSKNLINRYIWLVDTIYQAGSEGITLSEISKKWEKNDRLSGGEEYPRRTFMNHKKDIWDIFGIEIGCHKFSNSYYIVDHKEISDSSGFQRWMFETLAVNNHINESAQLRDRILLEDNPSGGEFLSTILEAMRDGKMITFDYRPFWFEGDNYSSYYHVEPYALKVFKRRWYLLGKYGDSPLKIYALDRFLNIDIEFEDFTLPHDFNASAYFSSCFGIILSDEEPQLTKLKVEYYQANYLRSLPLHHSQKELLRTDSHSIFSYYLRHSFDLI
;
A
#
# COMPACT_ATOMS: atom_id res chain seq x y z
N MET A 1 24.77 7.45 13.33
CA MET A 1 24.17 8.65 12.70
C MET A 1 22.93 8.37 11.85
N SER A 2 22.73 7.20 11.22
CA SER A 2 21.63 6.96 10.27
C SER A 2 20.25 6.66 10.85
N LYS A 3 20.14 6.01 12.00
CA LYS A 3 18.83 5.62 12.58
C LYS A 3 17.89 6.78 12.94
N ASN A 4 18.43 7.98 13.18
CA ASN A 4 17.63 9.14 13.59
C ASN A 4 17.14 9.98 12.39
N LEU A 5 17.78 9.89 11.23
CA LEU A 5 17.49 10.76 10.08
C LEU A 5 16.17 10.38 9.40
N ILE A 6 15.92 9.09 9.16
CA ILE A 6 14.66 8.60 8.59
C ILE A 6 13.47 8.96 9.48
N ASN A 7 13.62 8.79 10.81
CA ASN A 7 12.57 9.18 11.76
C ASN A 7 12.27 10.69 11.70
N ARG A 8 13.29 11.52 11.46
CA ARG A 8 13.13 12.97 11.27
C ARG A 8 12.35 13.28 9.98
N TYR A 9 12.61 12.58 8.89
CA TYR A 9 11.85 12.74 7.65
C TYR A 9 10.40 12.32 7.81
N ILE A 10 10.14 11.16 8.42
CA ILE A 10 8.78 10.68 8.69
C ILE A 10 8.03 11.68 9.57
N TRP A 11 8.65 12.14 10.65
CA TRP A 11 8.06 13.14 11.53
C TRP A 11 7.73 14.45 10.79
N LEU A 12 8.64 14.95 9.94
CA LEU A 12 8.42 16.17 9.18
C LEU A 12 7.25 16.04 8.20
N VAL A 13 7.22 14.95 7.43
CA VAL A 13 6.13 14.71 6.48
C VAL A 13 4.81 14.55 7.21
N ASP A 14 4.77 13.79 8.31
CA ASP A 14 3.55 13.65 9.12
C ASP A 14 3.07 14.98 9.69
N THR A 15 3.99 15.79 10.23
CA THR A 15 3.67 17.12 10.74
C THR A 15 3.03 18.04 9.68
N ILE A 16 3.53 18.00 8.45
CA ILE A 16 2.99 18.78 7.33
C ILE A 16 1.68 18.16 6.84
N TYR A 17 1.58 16.85 6.76
CA TYR A 17 0.38 16.13 6.32
C TYR A 17 -0.81 16.40 7.25
N GLN A 18 -0.60 16.38 8.56
CA GLN A 18 -1.64 16.68 9.57
C GLN A 18 -2.16 18.13 9.49
N ALA A 19 -1.39 19.03 8.90
CA ALA A 19 -1.84 20.41 8.67
C ALA A 19 -2.79 20.56 7.47
N GLY A 20 -2.96 19.51 6.68
CA GLY A 20 -3.87 19.48 5.53
C GLY A 20 -3.48 20.48 4.42
N SER A 21 -4.46 20.87 3.63
CA SER A 21 -4.26 21.78 2.47
C SER A 21 -3.91 23.21 2.87
N GLU A 22 -4.26 23.67 4.08
CA GLU A 22 -3.85 24.98 4.60
C GLU A 22 -2.35 25.06 4.82
N GLY A 23 -1.73 23.93 5.11
CA GLY A 23 -0.30 23.82 5.37
C GLY A 23 0.12 24.36 6.74
N ILE A 24 1.42 24.29 7.00
CA ILE A 24 2.04 24.71 8.26
C ILE A 24 3.28 25.57 7.98
N THR A 25 3.47 26.61 8.75
CA THR A 25 4.65 27.49 8.61
C THR A 25 5.91 26.85 9.23
N LEU A 26 7.08 27.28 8.77
CA LEU A 26 8.35 26.79 9.32
C LEU A 26 8.48 27.11 10.83
N SER A 27 7.94 28.24 11.28
CA SER A 27 7.94 28.62 12.70
C SER A 27 7.11 27.64 13.53
N GLU A 28 5.96 27.19 13.04
CA GLU A 28 5.12 26.21 13.73
C GLU A 28 5.76 24.80 13.70
N ILE A 29 6.41 24.44 12.58
CA ILE A 29 7.20 23.20 12.49
C ILE A 29 8.31 23.22 13.55
N SER A 30 9.07 24.33 13.66
CA SER A 30 10.13 24.47 14.67
C SER A 30 9.60 24.32 16.10
N LYS A 31 8.48 24.97 16.42
CA LYS A 31 7.84 24.84 17.73
C LYS A 31 7.38 23.41 18.06
N LYS A 32 6.88 22.68 17.08
CA LYS A 32 6.51 21.27 17.25
C LYS A 32 7.74 20.39 17.40
N TRP A 33 8.81 20.69 16.66
CA TRP A 33 10.09 20.01 16.74
C TRP A 33 10.71 20.13 18.12
N GLU A 34 10.80 21.34 18.67
CA GLU A 34 11.34 21.61 20.02
C GLU A 34 10.61 20.82 21.12
N LYS A 35 9.30 20.59 20.94
CA LYS A 35 8.49 19.77 21.87
C LYS A 35 8.75 18.26 21.76
N ASN A 36 9.40 17.82 20.70
CA ASN A 36 9.75 16.42 20.49
C ASN A 36 11.20 16.17 20.94
N ASP A 37 11.45 16.15 22.23
CA ASP A 37 12.78 16.00 22.84
C ASP A 37 13.56 14.80 22.31
N ARG A 38 12.87 13.73 21.94
CA ARG A 38 13.48 12.49 21.43
C ARG A 38 14.16 12.68 20.07
N LEU A 39 13.57 13.49 19.18
CA LEU A 39 14.10 13.74 17.84
C LEU A 39 14.96 14.99 17.79
N SER A 40 14.56 16.03 18.52
CA SER A 40 15.25 17.34 18.55
C SER A 40 16.45 17.35 19.48
N GLY A 41 16.37 16.61 20.60
CA GLY A 41 17.34 16.78 21.70
C GLY A 41 17.27 18.17 22.30
N GLY A 42 16.17 18.91 22.13
CA GLY A 42 15.99 20.30 22.54
C GLY A 42 16.61 21.34 21.59
N GLU A 43 17.11 20.90 20.42
CA GLU A 43 17.67 21.81 19.41
C GLU A 43 16.59 22.42 18.54
N GLU A 44 16.80 23.66 18.08
CA GLU A 44 15.96 24.30 17.06
C GLU A 44 15.99 23.54 15.74
N TYR A 45 14.96 23.78 14.88
CA TYR A 45 14.89 23.24 13.52
C TYR A 45 15.32 24.31 12.49
N PRO A 46 16.60 24.40 12.13
CA PRO A 46 17.10 25.46 11.25
C PRO A 46 16.49 25.37 9.85
N ARG A 47 16.22 26.53 9.23
CA ARG A 47 15.70 26.61 7.85
C ARG A 47 16.55 25.83 6.85
N ARG A 48 17.86 25.84 6.98
CA ARG A 48 18.77 25.08 6.12
C ARG A 48 18.53 23.57 6.25
N THR A 49 18.37 23.07 7.45
CA THR A 49 18.05 21.66 7.74
C THR A 49 16.71 21.28 7.12
N PHE A 50 15.69 22.14 7.29
CA PHE A 50 14.37 21.94 6.66
C PHE A 50 14.47 21.82 5.14
N MET A 51 15.21 22.73 4.49
CA MET A 51 15.36 22.71 3.02
C MET A 51 16.10 21.46 2.52
N ASN A 52 17.11 20.99 3.27
CA ASN A 52 17.81 19.74 2.96
C ASN A 52 16.86 18.54 3.13
N HIS A 53 16.17 18.45 4.27
CA HIS A 53 15.20 17.37 4.51
C HIS A 53 14.09 17.36 3.48
N LYS A 54 13.58 18.52 3.06
CA LYS A 54 12.58 18.62 1.99
C LYS A 54 13.08 17.99 0.68
N LYS A 55 14.33 18.24 0.31
CA LYS A 55 14.96 17.66 -0.88
C LYS A 55 15.14 16.15 -0.72
N ASP A 56 15.71 15.72 0.40
CA ASP A 56 15.97 14.31 0.68
C ASP A 56 14.65 13.49 0.72
N ILE A 57 13.58 14.07 1.26
CA ILE A 57 12.22 13.46 1.29
C ILE A 57 11.73 13.23 -0.13
N TRP A 58 11.92 14.20 -1.02
CA TRP A 58 11.59 14.02 -2.43
C TRP A 58 12.44 12.91 -3.08
N ASP A 59 13.75 12.96 -2.88
CA ASP A 59 14.68 12.02 -3.50
C ASP A 59 14.49 10.57 -3.00
N ILE A 60 14.09 10.39 -1.72
CA ILE A 60 13.96 9.06 -1.09
C ILE A 60 12.54 8.51 -1.21
N PHE A 61 11.53 9.34 -0.96
CA PHE A 61 10.13 8.91 -0.83
C PHE A 61 9.25 9.38 -2.00
N GLY A 62 9.74 10.24 -2.89
CA GLY A 62 8.95 10.84 -3.95
C GLY A 62 7.82 11.75 -3.45
N ILE A 63 7.89 12.21 -2.19
CA ILE A 63 6.88 13.07 -1.57
C ILE A 63 7.24 14.54 -1.81
N GLU A 64 6.40 15.25 -2.54
CA GLU A 64 6.59 16.67 -2.81
C GLU A 64 5.99 17.54 -1.70
N ILE A 65 6.83 18.40 -1.11
CA ILE A 65 6.38 19.40 -0.15
C ILE A 65 6.29 20.74 -0.89
N GLY A 66 5.07 21.20 -1.14
CA GLY A 66 4.76 22.51 -1.72
C GLY A 66 4.88 23.66 -0.71
N CYS A 67 4.78 24.88 -1.19
CA CYS A 67 4.75 26.07 -0.35
C CYS A 67 3.77 27.10 -0.91
N HIS A 68 2.82 27.52 -0.10
CA HIS A 68 1.94 28.65 -0.41
C HIS A 68 2.73 29.95 -0.32
N LYS A 69 2.91 30.63 -1.44
CA LYS A 69 3.75 31.85 -1.51
C LYS A 69 3.22 33.01 -0.65
N PHE A 70 1.92 33.06 -0.41
CA PHE A 70 1.31 34.14 0.37
C PHE A 70 1.46 33.94 1.87
N SER A 71 1.18 32.73 2.38
CA SER A 71 1.24 32.42 3.82
C SER A 71 2.60 31.88 4.26
N ASN A 72 3.49 31.52 3.34
CA ASN A 72 4.73 30.79 3.61
C ASN A 72 4.48 29.48 4.39
N SER A 73 3.30 28.85 4.18
CA SER A 73 2.97 27.56 4.76
C SER A 73 3.31 26.44 3.81
N TYR A 74 3.80 25.32 4.35
CA TYR A 74 4.19 24.13 3.62
C TYR A 74 3.10 23.08 3.70
N TYR A 75 2.83 22.40 2.59
CA TYR A 75 1.80 21.36 2.47
C TYR A 75 2.31 20.19 1.62
N ILE A 76 1.71 19.03 1.76
CA ILE A 76 2.01 17.89 0.88
C ILE A 76 1.24 18.08 -0.42
N VAL A 77 1.95 18.06 -1.55
CA VAL A 77 1.33 18.14 -2.87
C VAL A 77 0.66 16.80 -3.18
N ASP A 78 -0.67 16.83 -3.29
CA ASP A 78 -1.44 15.64 -3.67
C ASP A 78 -1.56 15.60 -5.20
N HIS A 79 -0.80 14.74 -5.83
CA HIS A 79 -0.82 14.54 -7.29
C HIS A 79 -2.04 13.69 -7.71
N LYS A 80 -3.25 14.14 -7.40
CA LYS A 80 -4.49 13.44 -7.76
C LYS A 80 -4.68 13.19 -9.26
N GLU A 81 -3.92 13.87 -10.10
CA GLU A 81 -4.10 13.85 -11.56
C GLU A 81 -3.06 13.03 -12.33
N ILE A 82 -2.00 12.53 -11.68
CA ILE A 82 -0.92 11.82 -12.37
C ILE A 82 -0.66 10.45 -11.75
N SER A 83 -1.38 9.45 -12.25
CA SER A 83 -1.13 8.01 -12.11
C SER A 83 -1.37 7.33 -10.75
N ASP A 84 -1.66 6.01 -10.79
CA ASP A 84 -1.81 5.07 -9.68
C ASP A 84 -0.65 5.06 -8.63
N SER A 85 0.46 5.72 -8.91
CA SER A 85 1.61 5.84 -7.99
C SER A 85 1.31 6.66 -6.73
N SER A 86 0.35 7.60 -6.77
CA SER A 86 -0.03 8.42 -5.61
C SER A 86 -0.64 7.58 -4.47
N GLY A 87 -1.39 6.54 -4.80
CA GLY A 87 -1.97 5.61 -3.83
C GLY A 87 -0.91 4.79 -3.10
N PHE A 88 0.12 4.31 -3.81
CA PHE A 88 1.21 3.55 -3.20
C PHE A 88 2.09 4.41 -2.29
N GLN A 89 2.48 5.61 -2.73
CA GLN A 89 3.27 6.55 -1.94
C GLN A 89 2.54 6.95 -0.66
N ARG A 90 1.25 7.26 -0.77
CA ARG A 90 0.39 7.58 0.37
C ARG A 90 0.29 6.41 1.34
N TRP A 91 0.01 5.21 0.86
CA TRP A 91 -0.05 3.99 1.69
C TRP A 91 1.28 3.71 2.41
N MET A 92 2.40 3.83 1.70
CA MET A 92 3.74 3.65 2.27
C MET A 92 3.99 4.68 3.39
N PHE A 93 3.65 5.93 3.13
CA PHE A 93 3.83 7.00 4.11
C PHE A 93 2.96 6.80 5.35
N GLU A 94 1.65 6.54 5.18
CA GLU A 94 0.74 6.27 6.29
C GLU A 94 1.24 5.10 7.16
N THR A 95 1.76 4.04 6.52
CA THR A 95 2.35 2.89 7.22
C THR A 95 3.59 3.29 8.03
N LEU A 96 4.48 4.09 7.45
CA LEU A 96 5.68 4.58 8.13
C LEU A 96 5.34 5.54 9.28
N ALA A 97 4.38 6.43 9.09
CA ALA A 97 3.93 7.36 10.13
C ALA A 97 3.34 6.63 11.34
N VAL A 98 2.46 5.65 11.10
CA VAL A 98 1.90 4.79 12.16
C VAL A 98 3.01 4.06 12.92
N ASN A 99 3.96 3.44 12.21
CA ASN A 99 5.11 2.77 12.85
C ASN A 99 5.95 3.74 13.69
N ASN A 100 6.17 4.97 13.23
CA ASN A 100 6.90 5.98 13.98
C ASN A 100 6.17 6.35 15.28
N HIS A 101 4.86 6.63 15.23
CA HIS A 101 4.04 6.94 16.39
C HIS A 101 4.03 5.80 17.43
N ILE A 102 3.92 4.54 16.97
CA ILE A 102 3.97 3.38 17.86
C ILE A 102 5.36 3.27 18.52
N ASN A 103 6.44 3.51 17.77
CA ASN A 103 7.80 3.48 18.30
C ASN A 103 8.09 4.64 19.28
N GLU A 104 7.55 5.83 19.00
CA GLU A 104 7.63 6.98 19.91
C GLU A 104 6.86 6.73 21.22
N SER A 105 5.80 5.94 21.15
CA SER A 105 4.94 5.57 22.27
C SER A 105 5.29 4.20 22.86
N ALA A 106 6.58 3.85 22.94
CA ALA A 106 7.04 2.53 23.38
C ALA A 106 6.50 2.11 24.77
N GLN A 107 6.24 3.07 25.66
CA GLN A 107 5.61 2.86 26.96
C GLN A 107 4.13 2.44 26.88
N LEU A 108 3.50 2.57 25.74
CA LEU A 108 2.09 2.21 25.51
C LEU A 108 1.93 0.88 24.77
N ARG A 109 3.00 0.13 24.54
CA ARG A 109 2.97 -1.12 23.74
C ARG A 109 1.96 -2.14 24.27
N ASP A 110 1.84 -2.24 25.60
CA ASP A 110 0.88 -3.16 26.24
C ASP A 110 -0.59 -2.74 26.03
N ARG A 111 -0.82 -1.54 25.52
CA ARG A 111 -2.13 -0.97 25.25
C ARG A 111 -2.45 -0.86 23.78
N ILE A 112 -1.51 -1.21 22.90
CA ILE A 112 -1.66 -1.19 21.43
C ILE A 112 -1.64 -2.63 20.96
N LEU A 113 -2.81 -3.12 20.59
CA LEU A 113 -2.97 -4.47 20.05
C LEU A 113 -2.90 -4.39 18.54
N LEU A 114 -1.90 -5.03 17.95
CA LEU A 114 -1.74 -5.15 16.52
C LEU A 114 -2.20 -6.54 16.10
N GLU A 115 -2.88 -6.61 14.96
CA GLU A 115 -3.13 -7.90 14.33
C GLU A 115 -1.84 -8.42 13.69
N ASP A 116 -1.61 -9.73 13.81
CA ASP A 116 -0.48 -10.39 13.16
C ASP A 116 -0.58 -10.23 11.65
N ASN A 117 0.52 -9.82 11.04
CA ASN A 117 0.64 -9.84 9.60
C ASN A 117 1.07 -11.24 9.16
N PRO A 118 0.44 -11.81 8.11
CA PRO A 118 0.91 -13.07 7.54
C PRO A 118 2.38 -12.97 7.13
N SER A 119 3.11 -14.09 7.28
CA SER A 119 4.46 -14.23 6.76
C SER A 119 4.51 -14.04 5.23
N GLY A 120 5.71 -13.97 4.65
CA GLY A 120 5.93 -13.81 3.20
C GLY A 120 6.47 -12.45 2.81
N GLY A 121 6.53 -11.49 3.74
CA GLY A 121 7.17 -10.19 3.49
C GLY A 121 8.68 -10.31 3.24
N GLU A 122 9.32 -11.35 3.72
CA GLU A 122 10.74 -11.69 3.48
C GLU A 122 11.04 -11.95 2.00
N PHE A 123 10.07 -12.44 1.22
CA PHE A 123 10.23 -12.72 -0.21
C PHE A 123 10.01 -11.49 -1.09
N LEU A 124 9.43 -10.44 -0.54
CA LEU A 124 9.00 -9.25 -1.29
C LEU A 124 10.19 -8.54 -1.97
N SER A 125 11.32 -8.41 -1.26
CA SER A 125 12.52 -7.74 -1.80
C SER A 125 13.06 -8.46 -3.03
N THR A 126 13.14 -9.80 -2.99
CA THR A 126 13.62 -10.62 -4.11
C THR A 126 12.70 -10.51 -5.32
N ILE A 127 11.37 -10.52 -5.10
CA ILE A 127 10.40 -10.36 -6.19
C ILE A 127 10.50 -8.97 -6.82
N LEU A 128 10.60 -7.92 -6.00
CA LEU A 128 10.74 -6.54 -6.50
C LEU A 128 12.05 -6.35 -7.29
N GLU A 129 13.14 -6.99 -6.86
CA GLU A 129 14.39 -7.00 -7.59
C GLU A 129 14.25 -7.68 -8.95
N ALA A 130 13.65 -8.89 -8.99
CA ALA A 130 13.39 -9.61 -10.23
C ALA A 130 12.50 -8.80 -11.20
N MET A 131 11.42 -8.20 -10.69
CA MET A 131 10.53 -7.35 -11.49
C MET A 131 11.25 -6.12 -12.06
N ARG A 132 12.09 -5.45 -11.26
CA ARG A 132 12.87 -4.29 -11.70
C ARG A 132 13.87 -4.65 -12.79
N ASP A 133 14.53 -5.79 -12.63
CA ASP A 133 15.63 -6.20 -13.51
C ASP A 133 15.14 -7.06 -14.70
N GLY A 134 13.80 -7.30 -14.80
CA GLY A 134 13.19 -8.07 -15.88
C GLY A 134 13.61 -9.54 -15.86
N LYS A 135 13.77 -10.12 -14.67
CA LYS A 135 14.22 -11.50 -14.46
C LYS A 135 13.06 -12.42 -14.09
N MET A 136 13.14 -13.68 -14.54
CA MET A 136 12.29 -14.76 -14.07
C MET A 136 12.70 -15.19 -12.68
N ILE A 137 11.78 -15.87 -11.98
CA ILE A 137 11.99 -16.39 -10.63
C ILE A 137 11.68 -17.88 -10.58
N THR A 138 12.32 -18.57 -9.64
CA THR A 138 11.98 -19.92 -9.23
C THR A 138 11.60 -19.92 -7.76
N PHE A 139 10.64 -20.75 -7.37
CA PHE A 139 10.22 -20.85 -5.97
C PHE A 139 9.54 -22.19 -5.66
N ASP A 140 9.60 -22.60 -4.40
CA ASP A 140 8.83 -23.69 -3.86
C ASP A 140 7.58 -23.14 -3.17
N TYR A 141 6.42 -23.74 -3.45
CA TYR A 141 5.12 -23.27 -3.04
C TYR A 141 4.28 -24.36 -2.39
N ARG A 142 3.67 -24.07 -1.23
CA ARG A 142 2.80 -24.98 -0.50
C ARG A 142 1.35 -24.50 -0.57
N PRO A 143 0.51 -25.04 -1.48
CA PRO A 143 -0.91 -24.75 -1.52
C PRO A 143 -1.64 -25.28 -0.28
N PHE A 144 -2.75 -24.67 0.11
CA PHE A 144 -3.53 -25.12 1.29
C PHE A 144 -4.15 -26.51 1.17
N TRP A 145 -4.36 -26.99 -0.06
CA TRP A 145 -4.93 -28.32 -0.30
C TRP A 145 -3.90 -29.45 -0.24
N PHE A 146 -2.62 -29.13 -0.06
CA PHE A 146 -1.60 -30.14 0.16
C PHE A 146 -1.57 -30.52 1.64
N GLU A 147 -1.63 -31.84 1.90
CA GLU A 147 -1.48 -32.41 3.23
C GLU A 147 0.02 -32.63 3.54
N GLY A 148 0.39 -32.40 4.79
CA GLY A 148 1.76 -32.57 5.27
C GLY A 148 2.74 -31.55 4.69
N ASP A 149 3.98 -32.02 4.45
CA ASP A 149 5.08 -31.15 3.98
C ASP A 149 5.24 -31.10 2.46
N ASN A 150 4.23 -31.56 1.72
CA ASN A 150 4.27 -31.53 0.26
C ASN A 150 4.23 -30.11 -0.28
N TYR A 151 5.02 -29.85 -1.32
CA TYR A 151 5.08 -28.57 -2.04
C TYR A 151 5.25 -28.82 -3.53
N SER A 152 5.08 -27.77 -4.33
CA SER A 152 5.36 -27.76 -5.76
C SER A 152 6.46 -26.75 -6.05
N SER A 153 7.43 -27.16 -6.89
CA SER A 153 8.46 -26.25 -7.40
C SER A 153 8.01 -25.61 -8.71
N TYR A 154 8.16 -24.32 -8.83
CA TYR A 154 7.88 -23.53 -10.02
C TYR A 154 9.18 -22.92 -10.52
N TYR A 155 9.47 -23.11 -11.80
CA TYR A 155 10.65 -22.60 -12.49
C TYR A 155 10.23 -21.68 -13.61
N HIS A 156 11.06 -20.71 -13.96
CA HIS A 156 10.82 -19.77 -15.07
C HIS A 156 9.48 -19.05 -14.95
N VAL A 157 9.18 -18.58 -13.74
CA VAL A 157 7.96 -17.79 -13.50
C VAL A 157 8.26 -16.33 -13.77
N GLU A 158 7.50 -15.72 -14.66
CA GLU A 158 7.55 -14.29 -14.97
C GLU A 158 6.74 -13.51 -13.90
N PRO A 159 7.36 -12.67 -13.06
CA PRO A 159 6.66 -11.90 -12.04
C PRO A 159 6.01 -10.64 -12.63
N TYR A 160 4.68 -10.66 -12.83
CA TYR A 160 3.92 -9.60 -13.51
C TYR A 160 3.53 -8.46 -12.58
N ALA A 161 2.96 -8.76 -11.42
CA ALA A 161 2.49 -7.75 -10.47
C ALA A 161 2.42 -8.28 -9.04
N LEU A 162 2.45 -7.36 -8.08
CA LEU A 162 2.18 -7.61 -6.67
C LEU A 162 0.87 -6.95 -6.25
N LYS A 163 0.07 -7.66 -5.46
CA LYS A 163 -1.18 -7.14 -4.90
C LYS A 163 -1.26 -7.42 -3.40
N VAL A 164 -1.71 -6.42 -2.65
CA VAL A 164 -2.09 -6.60 -1.24
C VAL A 164 -3.60 -6.78 -1.16
N PHE A 165 -4.04 -7.81 -0.47
CA PHE A 165 -5.46 -8.03 -0.16
C PHE A 165 -5.60 -8.69 1.20
N LYS A 166 -6.48 -8.18 2.07
CA LYS A 166 -6.68 -8.67 3.44
C LYS A 166 -5.35 -8.90 4.17
N ARG A 167 -4.43 -7.91 4.06
CA ARG A 167 -3.08 -7.88 4.66
C ARG A 167 -2.09 -8.91 4.14
N ARG A 168 -2.41 -9.68 3.12
CA ARG A 168 -1.51 -10.65 2.49
C ARG A 168 -0.97 -10.09 1.19
N TRP A 169 0.28 -10.40 0.93
CA TRP A 169 0.92 -10.14 -0.36
C TRP A 169 0.67 -11.29 -1.31
N TYR A 170 0.38 -10.96 -2.54
CA TYR A 170 0.14 -11.90 -3.63
C TYR A 170 0.97 -11.50 -4.85
N LEU A 171 1.62 -12.48 -5.45
CA LEU A 171 2.29 -12.37 -6.73
C LEU A 171 1.33 -12.83 -7.83
N LEU A 172 1.12 -11.99 -8.83
CA LEU A 172 0.57 -12.39 -10.11
C LEU A 172 1.74 -12.78 -11.01
N GLY A 173 1.83 -14.05 -11.39
CA GLY A 173 2.93 -14.57 -12.18
C GLY A 173 2.44 -15.43 -13.33
N LYS A 174 3.26 -15.54 -14.38
CA LYS A 174 3.02 -16.41 -15.54
C LYS A 174 4.03 -17.56 -15.50
N TYR A 175 3.52 -18.78 -15.62
CA TYR A 175 4.32 -20.00 -15.64
C TYR A 175 4.17 -20.67 -17.01
N GLY A 176 5.20 -20.57 -17.84
CA GLY A 176 5.17 -21.08 -19.22
C GLY A 176 4.00 -20.50 -20.03
N ASP A 177 3.31 -21.36 -20.78
CA ASP A 177 2.13 -20.97 -21.58
C ASP A 177 0.81 -20.99 -20.77
N SER A 178 0.88 -21.20 -19.46
CA SER A 178 -0.31 -21.22 -18.61
C SER A 178 -0.90 -19.82 -18.45
N PRO A 179 -2.22 -19.70 -18.16
CA PRO A 179 -2.80 -18.43 -17.74
C PRO A 179 -2.08 -17.84 -16.54
N LEU A 180 -2.17 -16.52 -16.37
CA LEU A 180 -1.67 -15.83 -15.18
C LEU A 180 -2.26 -16.46 -13.91
N LYS A 181 -1.41 -16.70 -12.93
CA LYS A 181 -1.78 -17.29 -11.63
C LYS A 181 -1.40 -16.37 -10.49
N ILE A 182 -2.13 -16.52 -9.40
CA ILE A 182 -1.92 -15.75 -8.17
C ILE A 182 -1.33 -16.67 -7.11
N TYR A 183 -0.22 -16.25 -6.53
CA TYR A 183 0.53 -16.96 -5.50
C TYR A 183 0.60 -16.10 -4.25
N ALA A 184 0.13 -16.61 -3.11
CA ALA A 184 0.25 -15.93 -1.83
C ALA A 184 1.68 -16.08 -1.28
N LEU A 185 2.34 -14.97 -0.95
CA LEU A 185 3.74 -14.99 -0.54
C LEU A 185 3.97 -15.74 0.78
N ASP A 186 2.99 -15.75 1.67
CA ASP A 186 3.03 -16.49 2.93
C ASP A 186 3.03 -18.02 2.76
N ARG A 187 2.98 -18.51 1.52
CA ARG A 187 3.05 -19.92 1.16
C ARG A 187 4.32 -20.29 0.40
N PHE A 188 5.21 -19.33 0.20
CA PHE A 188 6.53 -19.59 -0.35
C PHE A 188 7.40 -20.26 0.71
N LEU A 189 8.22 -21.21 0.29
CA LEU A 189 9.23 -21.84 1.15
C LEU A 189 10.62 -21.25 0.88
N ASN A 190 10.87 -20.96 -0.38
CA ASN A 190 12.08 -20.29 -0.87
C ASN A 190 11.76 -19.53 -2.17
N ILE A 191 12.69 -18.72 -2.62
CA ILE A 191 12.65 -18.02 -3.90
C ILE A 191 14.07 -17.66 -4.33
N ASP A 192 14.33 -17.79 -5.63
CA ASP A 192 15.57 -17.36 -6.26
C ASP A 192 15.30 -16.62 -7.57
N ILE A 193 16.15 -15.65 -7.90
CA ILE A 193 16.13 -14.94 -9.19
C ILE A 193 16.93 -15.76 -10.19
N GLU A 194 16.34 -16.00 -11.36
CA GLU A 194 16.98 -16.74 -12.44
C GLU A 194 17.83 -15.83 -13.34
N PHE A 195 18.65 -16.43 -14.18
CA PHE A 195 19.43 -15.70 -15.18
C PHE A 195 18.59 -15.29 -16.40
N GLU A 196 17.51 -16.00 -16.64
CA GLU A 196 16.61 -15.81 -17.75
C GLU A 196 15.85 -14.49 -17.62
N ASP A 197 15.79 -13.76 -18.74
CA ASP A 197 15.07 -12.51 -18.85
C ASP A 197 13.62 -12.75 -19.27
N PHE A 198 12.71 -11.90 -18.83
CA PHE A 198 11.38 -11.79 -19.40
C PHE A 198 11.06 -10.34 -19.74
N THR A 199 10.14 -10.14 -20.66
CA THR A 199 9.64 -8.82 -21.03
C THR A 199 8.16 -8.73 -20.73
N LEU A 200 7.79 -7.85 -19.80
CA LEU A 200 6.39 -7.59 -19.49
C LEU A 200 5.67 -7.07 -20.76
N PRO A 201 4.53 -7.67 -21.19
CA PRO A 201 3.79 -7.17 -22.34
C PRO A 201 3.42 -5.69 -22.19
N HIS A 202 3.59 -4.91 -23.26
CA HIS A 202 3.34 -3.47 -23.26
C HIS A 202 1.88 -3.09 -22.96
N ASP A 203 0.95 -3.96 -23.25
CA ASP A 203 -0.48 -3.82 -23.02
C ASP A 203 -0.92 -4.33 -21.65
N PHE A 204 -0.03 -4.93 -20.87
CA PHE A 204 -0.35 -5.38 -19.52
C PHE A 204 -0.48 -4.19 -18.56
N ASN A 205 -1.63 -4.13 -17.91
CA ASN A 205 -1.91 -3.16 -16.85
C ASN A 205 -2.52 -3.87 -15.64
N ALA A 206 -1.79 -3.90 -14.53
CA ALA A 206 -2.21 -4.59 -13.31
C ALA A 206 -3.52 -4.03 -12.72
N SER A 207 -3.72 -2.71 -12.76
CA SER A 207 -4.94 -2.06 -12.28
C SER A 207 -6.15 -2.49 -13.12
N ALA A 208 -6.02 -2.49 -14.46
CA ALA A 208 -7.05 -2.96 -15.37
C ALA A 208 -7.33 -4.46 -15.17
N TYR A 209 -6.29 -5.27 -14.98
CA TYR A 209 -6.42 -6.72 -14.75
C TYR A 209 -7.28 -7.04 -13.52
N PHE A 210 -7.07 -6.32 -12.42
CA PHE A 210 -7.82 -6.51 -11.18
C PHE A 210 -9.07 -5.65 -11.06
N SER A 211 -9.38 -4.79 -12.04
CA SER A 211 -10.47 -3.81 -11.94
C SER A 211 -11.87 -4.40 -11.76
N SER A 212 -12.09 -5.61 -12.24
CA SER A 212 -13.37 -6.33 -12.08
C SER A 212 -13.32 -7.41 -10.98
N CYS A 213 -12.23 -7.47 -10.22
CA CYS A 213 -12.00 -8.49 -9.20
C CYS A 213 -12.28 -7.91 -7.81
N PHE A 214 -13.19 -8.51 -7.05
CA PHE A 214 -13.44 -8.08 -5.67
C PHE A 214 -12.22 -8.29 -4.77
N GLY A 215 -11.50 -9.36 -4.94
CA GLY A 215 -10.31 -9.70 -4.15
C GLY A 215 -9.13 -10.05 -5.05
N ILE A 216 -8.74 -11.30 -4.95
CA ILE A 216 -7.61 -11.88 -5.69
C ILE A 216 -8.06 -12.96 -6.70
N ILE A 217 -9.24 -13.54 -6.50
CA ILE A 217 -9.74 -14.62 -7.36
C ILE A 217 -10.39 -14.00 -8.60
N LEU A 218 -9.81 -14.27 -9.75
CA LEU A 218 -10.43 -13.99 -11.04
C LEU A 218 -11.24 -15.21 -11.47
N SER A 219 -12.55 -15.05 -11.58
CA SER A 219 -13.39 -16.06 -12.22
C SER A 219 -13.36 -15.84 -13.73
N ASP A 220 -13.65 -16.90 -14.49
CA ASP A 220 -13.78 -16.84 -15.95
C ASP A 220 -15.10 -16.16 -16.39
N GLU A 221 -15.97 -15.81 -15.43
CA GLU A 221 -17.21 -15.11 -15.70
C GLU A 221 -16.96 -13.65 -16.12
N GLU A 222 -17.79 -13.15 -17.00
CA GLU A 222 -17.78 -11.72 -17.34
C GLU A 222 -18.27 -10.87 -16.16
N PRO A 223 -17.74 -9.63 -16.01
CA PRO A 223 -18.19 -8.72 -14.97
C PRO A 223 -19.69 -8.45 -15.09
N GLN A 224 -20.40 -8.50 -13.97
CA GLN A 224 -21.85 -8.35 -13.90
C GLN A 224 -22.25 -7.23 -12.93
N LEU A 225 -23.42 -6.64 -13.18
CA LEU A 225 -24.02 -5.67 -12.27
C LEU A 225 -24.64 -6.39 -11.08
N THR A 226 -23.97 -6.36 -9.95
CA THR A 226 -24.42 -6.92 -8.68
C THR A 226 -25.06 -5.83 -7.84
N LYS A 227 -26.21 -6.11 -7.23
CA LYS A 227 -26.88 -5.20 -6.30
C LYS A 227 -26.92 -5.81 -4.90
N LEU A 228 -26.47 -5.03 -3.92
CA LEU A 228 -26.49 -5.39 -2.52
C LEU A 228 -27.48 -4.50 -1.77
N LYS A 229 -28.48 -5.13 -1.14
CA LYS A 229 -29.39 -4.46 -0.20
C LYS A 229 -28.77 -4.55 1.20
N VAL A 230 -28.60 -3.40 1.85
CA VAL A 230 -27.90 -3.27 3.13
C VAL A 230 -28.75 -2.47 4.09
N GLU A 231 -28.88 -2.93 5.33
CA GLU A 231 -29.59 -2.20 6.38
C GLU A 231 -28.99 -0.81 6.64
N TYR A 232 -29.82 0.11 7.11
CA TYR A 232 -29.47 1.52 7.31
C TYR A 232 -28.14 1.72 8.05
N TYR A 233 -27.93 1.02 9.17
CA TYR A 233 -26.72 1.16 9.96
C TYR A 233 -25.48 0.60 9.24
N GLN A 234 -25.61 -0.54 8.59
CA GLN A 234 -24.54 -1.18 7.83
C GLN A 234 -24.14 -0.36 6.59
N ALA A 235 -25.06 0.36 5.99
CA ALA A 235 -24.80 1.21 4.84
C ALA A 235 -23.75 2.30 5.13
N ASN A 236 -23.65 2.80 6.38
CA ASN A 236 -22.65 3.79 6.74
C ASN A 236 -21.22 3.24 6.68
N TYR A 237 -21.02 1.96 7.02
CA TYR A 237 -19.71 1.30 6.89
C TYR A 237 -19.29 1.21 5.42
N LEU A 238 -20.21 0.86 4.53
CA LEU A 238 -19.93 0.79 3.10
C LEU A 238 -19.64 2.16 2.48
N ARG A 239 -20.24 3.23 3.00
CA ARG A 239 -19.93 4.60 2.57
C ARG A 239 -18.54 5.04 3.03
N SER A 240 -18.16 4.68 4.26
CA SER A 240 -16.85 5.05 4.82
C SER A 240 -15.71 4.21 4.23
N LEU A 241 -15.97 2.93 3.93
CA LEU A 241 -15.02 2.01 3.35
C LEU A 241 -15.69 1.21 2.22
N PRO A 242 -15.67 1.71 0.98
CA PRO A 242 -16.25 1.03 -0.16
C PRO A 242 -15.65 -0.37 -0.38
N LEU A 243 -16.50 -1.37 -0.62
CA LEU A 243 -16.05 -2.74 -0.89
C LEU A 243 -15.28 -2.87 -2.21
N HIS A 244 -15.62 -2.03 -3.17
CA HIS A 244 -15.01 -2.05 -4.50
C HIS A 244 -15.08 -0.64 -5.11
N HIS A 245 -14.12 -0.27 -5.95
CA HIS A 245 -14.07 1.06 -6.59
C HIS A 245 -15.29 1.39 -7.46
N SER A 246 -15.98 0.36 -7.97
CA SER A 246 -17.21 0.54 -8.77
C SER A 246 -18.46 0.75 -7.91
N GLN A 247 -18.35 0.81 -6.57
CA GLN A 247 -19.48 1.00 -5.68
C GLN A 247 -20.25 2.28 -5.99
N LYS A 248 -21.58 2.14 -6.18
CA LYS A 248 -22.50 3.27 -6.32
C LYS A 248 -23.73 3.02 -5.45
N GLU A 249 -24.12 4.01 -4.65
CA GLU A 249 -25.38 3.94 -3.92
C GLU A 249 -26.53 4.35 -4.86
N LEU A 250 -27.43 3.42 -5.15
CA LEU A 250 -28.57 3.61 -6.05
C LEU A 250 -29.81 4.11 -5.34
N LEU A 251 -30.00 3.69 -4.09
CA LEU A 251 -31.19 4.03 -3.27
C LEU A 251 -30.76 4.17 -1.82
N ARG A 252 -31.32 5.17 -1.16
CA ARG A 252 -31.22 5.38 0.29
C ARG A 252 -32.60 5.63 0.87
N THR A 253 -32.98 4.84 1.88
CA THR A 253 -34.21 4.99 2.66
C THR A 253 -33.89 5.01 4.15
N ASP A 254 -34.87 5.22 4.98
CA ASP A 254 -34.71 5.18 6.44
C ASP A 254 -34.47 3.77 6.99
N SER A 255 -34.75 2.72 6.21
CA SER A 255 -34.57 1.33 6.62
C SER A 255 -33.41 0.62 5.94
N HIS A 256 -33.06 0.99 4.71
CA HIS A 256 -32.02 0.32 3.95
C HIS A 256 -31.46 1.18 2.83
N SER A 257 -30.30 0.80 2.32
CA SER A 257 -29.70 1.30 1.08
C SER A 257 -29.48 0.17 0.09
N ILE A 258 -29.46 0.51 -1.21
CA ILE A 258 -29.07 -0.40 -2.29
C ILE A 258 -27.80 0.14 -2.93
N PHE A 259 -26.75 -0.67 -2.89
CA PHE A 259 -25.49 -0.41 -3.57
C PHE A 259 -25.39 -1.28 -4.81
N SER A 260 -24.77 -0.76 -5.85
CA SER A 260 -24.41 -1.52 -7.04
C SER A 260 -22.92 -1.63 -7.20
N TYR A 261 -22.49 -2.73 -7.77
CA TYR A 261 -21.10 -3.07 -8.07
C TYR A 261 -21.04 -3.66 -9.48
N TYR A 262 -19.99 -3.34 -10.21
CA TYR A 262 -19.69 -3.98 -11.49
C TYR A 262 -18.42 -4.81 -11.32
N LEU A 263 -18.59 -6.13 -11.14
CA LEU A 263 -17.51 -7.03 -10.81
C LEU A 263 -17.81 -8.48 -11.23
N ARG A 264 -16.79 -9.31 -11.25
CA ARG A 264 -16.90 -10.75 -11.45
C ARG A 264 -17.27 -11.42 -10.13
N HIS A 265 -18.20 -12.36 -10.18
CA HIS A 265 -18.52 -13.14 -9.00
C HIS A 265 -17.39 -14.13 -8.69
N SER A 266 -16.92 -14.13 -7.47
CA SER A 266 -15.87 -15.02 -6.99
C SER A 266 -16.11 -15.40 -5.55
N PHE A 267 -15.43 -16.42 -5.06
CA PHE A 267 -15.50 -16.85 -3.66
C PHE A 267 -15.05 -15.76 -2.66
N ASP A 268 -14.30 -14.79 -3.09
CA ASP A 268 -13.89 -13.66 -2.23
C ASP A 268 -15.07 -12.74 -1.86
N LEU A 269 -16.14 -12.78 -2.66
CA LEU A 269 -17.34 -11.93 -2.50
C LEU A 269 -18.36 -12.54 -1.52
N ILE A 270 -18.33 -13.83 -1.30
CA ILE A 270 -19.25 -14.58 -0.44
C ILE A 270 -18.69 -14.69 0.97
#